data_099edbfbebebf5934f18cf69b3e8d506
#
_entry.id   099edbfbebebf5934f18cf69b3e8d506
#
_cell.length_a   1.000
_cell.length_b   1.000
_cell.length_c   1.000
_cell.angle_alpha   90.00
_cell.angle_beta   90.00
_cell.angle_gamma   90.00
#
_symmetry.space_group_name_H-M   'P 1'
#
loop_
_entity.id
_entity.type
_entity.pdbx_description
1 polymer ?
#
loop_
_entity_poly.entity_id
_entity_poly.type
_entity_poly.pdbx_seq_one_letter_code
_entity_poly.pdbx_strand_id
1 'polypeptide(L)'
;MLEQECYINTDDELHHDNIKQVESLYKVLEDMVFAVIKDSIKMDCENLLDQAVQAILEQEKENNRCISDIKANNPARPRKWKQKWISTVKESVDDRLKELPKDETNNSSSSLSQSFTNLGKIFKKDLTHIVNHLKQHYPDDFDVCNSYAQHYHQAFLAHTSTITEFELGDKDTFFLLCWVHNIYPNDILKDPSLAGHIDEARLKCLLPAQKIRDYESNYVSSEVLTVKSWINKSLDLEAQFWNVGKEPEKLDEAYHTELHIDVLQNFNGGVRRAMEISERLTNRLKPLLAAELVEFAKRYKSLFEEYLEKNKNQQYLWPIIIVNVNCCWNFRDFVTQNFNDAQLQRHKENMNSILLELEDLGYTVLLQNLFQDLKVTKKLAFYSIHIDSLMDQLLHSF
;
A
#
# COMPACT_ATOMS: atom_id res chain seq x y z
N MET A 1 -56.41 15.22 -3.16
CA MET A 1 -57.78 15.67 -3.50
C MET A 1 -57.83 16.31 -4.90
N LEU A 2 -57.16 17.44 -5.17
CA LEU A 2 -57.14 18.09 -6.51
C LEU A 2 -56.67 17.16 -7.66
N GLU A 3 -55.62 16.37 -7.46
CA GLU A 3 -55.11 15.44 -8.48
C GLU A 3 -56.17 14.34 -8.82
N GLN A 4 -56.86 13.81 -7.82
CA GLN A 4 -57.89 12.80 -8.03
C GLN A 4 -59.12 13.33 -8.80
N GLU A 5 -59.51 14.58 -8.48
CA GLU A 5 -60.63 15.23 -9.17
C GLU A 5 -60.29 15.54 -10.63
N CYS A 6 -59.01 15.86 -10.91
CA CYS A 6 -58.55 16.17 -12.27
C CYS A 6 -58.50 14.99 -13.23
N TYR A 7 -58.40 13.74 -12.78
CA TYR A 7 -58.28 12.57 -13.67
C TYR A 7 -59.55 11.70 -13.77
N ILE A 8 -60.61 12.06 -13.05
CA ILE A 8 -61.86 11.28 -13.02
C ILE A 8 -62.89 11.74 -14.07
N ASN A 9 -62.85 12.99 -14.54
CA ASN A 9 -63.81 13.55 -15.50
C ASN A 9 -63.14 13.87 -16.85
N THR A 10 -63.68 13.34 -17.97
CA THR A 10 -62.92 13.14 -19.20
C THR A 10 -63.22 14.04 -20.38
N ASP A 11 -64.07 15.07 -20.35
CA ASP A 11 -64.51 15.69 -21.61
C ASP A 11 -64.57 17.24 -21.72
N ASP A 12 -63.87 18.01 -20.92
CA ASP A 12 -63.88 19.48 -21.01
C ASP A 12 -62.49 20.11 -21.23
N GLU A 13 -62.37 21.15 -22.11
CA GLU A 13 -61.15 21.96 -22.30
C GLU A 13 -60.60 22.55 -20.97
N LEU A 14 -61.52 22.88 -20.07
CA LEU A 14 -61.19 23.35 -18.71
C LEU A 14 -60.44 22.27 -17.90
N HIS A 15 -60.72 21.02 -18.16
CA HIS A 15 -60.11 19.87 -17.53
C HIS A 15 -58.64 19.71 -17.97
N HIS A 16 -58.35 19.94 -19.24
CA HIS A 16 -56.99 19.83 -19.76
C HIS A 16 -56.04 20.92 -19.19
N ASP A 17 -56.54 22.14 -18.95
CA ASP A 17 -55.79 23.21 -18.33
C ASP A 17 -55.54 22.97 -16.84
N ASN A 18 -56.50 22.37 -16.12
CA ASN A 18 -56.32 21.96 -14.74
C ASN A 18 -55.26 20.87 -14.58
N ILE A 19 -55.23 19.90 -15.48
CA ILE A 19 -54.17 18.87 -15.51
C ILE A 19 -52.81 19.49 -15.73
N LYS A 20 -52.66 20.43 -16.68
CA LYS A 20 -51.38 21.13 -16.92
C LYS A 20 -50.92 21.93 -15.70
N GLN A 21 -51.86 22.61 -15.02
CA GLN A 21 -51.52 23.33 -13.78
C GLN A 21 -51.07 22.40 -12.66
N VAL A 22 -51.75 21.29 -12.45
CA VAL A 22 -51.36 20.28 -11.45
C VAL A 22 -49.99 19.69 -11.78
N GLU A 23 -49.72 19.31 -13.02
CA GLU A 23 -48.41 18.80 -13.44
C GLU A 23 -47.31 19.86 -13.30
N SER A 24 -47.61 21.12 -13.61
CA SER A 24 -46.67 22.23 -13.39
C SER A 24 -46.31 22.40 -11.91
N LEU A 25 -47.30 22.33 -11.01
CA LEU A 25 -47.05 22.41 -9.56
C LEU A 25 -46.24 21.22 -9.04
N TYR A 26 -46.55 20.01 -9.53
CA TYR A 26 -45.75 18.84 -9.16
C TYR A 26 -44.30 18.95 -9.64
N LYS A 27 -44.06 19.51 -10.82
CA LYS A 27 -42.73 19.72 -11.34
C LYS A 27 -41.93 20.72 -10.47
N VAL A 28 -42.55 21.82 -10.07
CA VAL A 28 -41.94 22.79 -9.18
C VAL A 28 -41.62 22.16 -7.82
N LEU A 29 -42.56 21.41 -7.25
CA LEU A 29 -42.35 20.68 -5.98
C LEU A 29 -41.21 19.65 -6.10
N GLU A 30 -41.20 18.89 -7.18
CA GLU A 30 -40.15 17.93 -7.50
C GLU A 30 -38.77 18.59 -7.56
N ASP A 31 -38.65 19.70 -8.30
CA ASP A 31 -37.39 20.41 -8.45
C ASP A 31 -36.90 20.97 -7.08
N MET A 32 -37.82 21.46 -6.23
CA MET A 32 -37.49 21.91 -4.87
C MET A 32 -37.01 20.77 -3.98
N VAL A 33 -37.75 19.66 -3.95
CA VAL A 33 -37.42 18.48 -3.13
C VAL A 33 -36.06 17.92 -3.50
N PHE A 34 -35.78 17.75 -4.80
CA PHE A 34 -34.53 17.15 -5.25
C PHE A 34 -33.34 18.12 -5.20
N ALA A 35 -33.57 19.44 -5.24
CA ALA A 35 -32.54 20.43 -4.93
C ALA A 35 -32.06 20.31 -3.47
N VAL A 36 -33.00 20.21 -2.51
CA VAL A 36 -32.67 20.02 -1.09
C VAL A 36 -31.87 18.74 -0.86
N ILE A 37 -32.28 17.64 -1.47
CA ILE A 37 -31.57 16.34 -1.37
C ILE A 37 -30.17 16.45 -1.97
N LYS A 38 -30.02 17.06 -3.13
CA LYS A 38 -28.74 17.23 -3.82
C LYS A 38 -27.74 18.03 -2.99
N ASP A 39 -28.21 19.09 -2.33
CA ASP A 39 -27.36 19.99 -1.55
C ASP A 39 -27.17 19.54 -0.07
N SER A 40 -27.90 18.55 0.38
CA SER A 40 -27.87 18.09 1.80
C SER A 40 -26.49 17.62 2.26
N ILE A 41 -25.65 17.09 1.36
CA ILE A 41 -24.27 16.70 1.69
C ILE A 41 -23.34 17.88 1.96
N LYS A 42 -23.70 19.08 1.53
CA LYS A 42 -22.88 20.31 1.62
C LYS A 42 -23.31 21.24 2.72
N MET A 43 -24.58 21.19 3.12
CA MET A 43 -25.22 22.20 3.97
C MET A 43 -25.95 21.53 5.13
N ASP A 44 -25.91 22.21 6.30
CA ASP A 44 -26.72 21.87 7.48
C ASP A 44 -28.19 22.29 7.26
N CYS A 45 -28.91 21.57 6.38
CA CYS A 45 -30.30 21.85 6.02
C CYS A 45 -31.27 20.80 6.61
N GLU A 46 -31.05 20.36 7.84
CA GLU A 46 -31.78 19.26 8.47
C GLU A 46 -33.32 19.43 8.41
N ASN A 47 -33.85 20.61 8.73
CA ASN A 47 -35.31 20.86 8.72
C ASN A 47 -35.95 20.75 7.32
N LEU A 48 -35.22 21.16 6.28
CA LEU A 48 -35.71 21.07 4.90
C LEU A 48 -35.60 19.63 4.37
N LEU A 49 -34.60 18.88 4.82
CA LEU A 49 -34.39 17.49 4.43
C LEU A 49 -35.52 16.59 4.91
N ASP A 50 -35.98 16.73 6.16
CA ASP A 50 -37.15 16.03 6.68
C ASP A 50 -38.37 16.22 5.79
N GLN A 51 -38.65 17.49 5.42
CA GLN A 51 -39.79 17.81 4.55
C GLN A 51 -39.64 17.21 3.14
N ALA A 52 -38.43 17.22 2.60
CA ALA A 52 -38.15 16.65 1.29
C ALA A 52 -38.32 15.13 1.29
N VAL A 53 -37.80 14.43 2.29
CA VAL A 53 -37.94 12.98 2.47
C VAL A 53 -39.41 12.62 2.68
N GLN A 54 -40.13 13.37 3.54
CA GLN A 54 -41.55 13.16 3.76
C GLN A 54 -42.36 13.32 2.50
N ALA A 55 -42.05 14.29 1.64
CA ALA A 55 -42.70 14.47 0.36
C ALA A 55 -42.51 13.25 -0.57
N ILE A 56 -41.32 12.65 -0.60
CA ILE A 56 -41.07 11.41 -1.35
C ILE A 56 -41.93 10.26 -0.81
N LEU A 57 -41.98 10.10 0.51
CA LEU A 57 -42.74 9.04 1.17
C LEU A 57 -44.28 9.16 0.86
N GLU A 58 -44.79 10.37 0.92
CA GLU A 58 -46.22 10.59 0.54
C GLU A 58 -46.46 10.28 -0.93
N GLN A 59 -45.53 10.59 -1.85
CA GLN A 59 -45.65 10.21 -3.24
C GLN A 59 -45.67 8.68 -3.41
N GLU A 60 -44.84 7.95 -2.70
CA GLU A 60 -44.81 6.48 -2.76
C GLU A 60 -46.09 5.87 -2.17
N LYS A 61 -46.67 6.44 -1.11
CA LYS A 61 -47.97 6.02 -0.58
C LYS A 61 -49.08 6.19 -1.60
N GLU A 62 -49.14 7.37 -2.26
CA GLU A 62 -50.15 7.63 -3.29
C GLU A 62 -49.92 6.76 -4.52
N ASN A 63 -48.68 6.47 -4.92
CA ASN A 63 -48.39 5.53 -6.00
C ASN A 63 -48.97 4.13 -5.68
N ASN A 64 -48.69 3.62 -4.47
CA ASN A 64 -49.16 2.30 -4.02
C ASN A 64 -50.69 2.24 -3.92
N ARG A 65 -51.33 3.33 -3.48
CA ARG A 65 -52.77 3.45 -3.44
C ARG A 65 -53.38 3.40 -4.85
N CYS A 66 -52.82 4.14 -5.80
CA CYS A 66 -53.29 4.13 -7.19
C CYS A 66 -53.10 2.78 -7.90
N ILE A 67 -52.04 2.02 -7.55
CA ILE A 67 -51.83 0.67 -8.10
C ILE A 67 -52.83 -0.34 -7.54
N SER A 68 -53.22 -0.20 -6.28
CA SER A 68 -54.18 -1.12 -5.62
C SER A 68 -55.66 -0.84 -5.98
N ASP A 69 -56.01 0.37 -6.44
CA ASP A 69 -57.38 0.75 -6.79
C ASP A 69 -57.54 0.75 -8.32
N ILE A 70 -58.12 -0.33 -8.84
CA ILE A 70 -58.38 -0.54 -10.27
C ILE A 70 -59.26 0.58 -10.89
N LYS A 71 -59.99 1.34 -10.07
CA LYS A 71 -60.84 2.45 -10.51
C LYS A 71 -60.08 3.79 -10.60
N ALA A 72 -58.91 3.89 -9.96
CA ALA A 72 -58.09 5.09 -9.99
C ALA A 72 -57.07 5.02 -11.14
N ASN A 73 -57.56 4.99 -12.39
CA ASN A 73 -56.67 4.99 -13.57
C ASN A 73 -56.04 6.38 -13.79
N ASN A 74 -55.05 6.71 -13.01
CA ASN A 74 -54.32 7.99 -13.12
C ASN A 74 -53.08 7.79 -14.02
N PRO A 75 -53.07 8.32 -15.27
CA PRO A 75 -51.93 8.15 -16.19
C PRO A 75 -50.63 8.84 -15.75
N ALA A 76 -50.71 9.74 -14.77
CA ALA A 76 -49.53 10.43 -14.21
C ALA A 76 -48.81 9.61 -13.11
N ARG A 77 -49.35 8.46 -12.72
CA ARG A 77 -48.80 7.57 -11.69
C ARG A 77 -48.28 6.26 -12.29
N PRO A 78 -47.25 5.63 -11.75
CA PRO A 78 -46.48 6.06 -10.56
C PRO A 78 -45.43 7.17 -10.85
N ARG A 79 -45.36 8.16 -9.98
CA ARG A 79 -44.28 9.16 -9.99
C ARG A 79 -43.04 8.54 -9.35
N LYS A 80 -42.02 8.24 -10.10
CA LYS A 80 -40.84 7.46 -9.70
C LYS A 80 -39.85 8.27 -8.81
N TRP A 81 -40.37 8.91 -7.76
CA TRP A 81 -39.55 9.80 -6.93
C TRP A 81 -38.48 9.08 -6.11
N LYS A 82 -38.74 7.86 -5.67
CA LYS A 82 -37.70 7.04 -5.03
C LYS A 82 -36.56 6.66 -5.99
N GLN A 83 -36.87 6.39 -7.25
CA GLN A 83 -35.85 6.16 -8.29
C GLN A 83 -35.07 7.46 -8.60
N LYS A 84 -35.76 8.60 -8.65
CA LYS A 84 -35.14 9.91 -8.85
C LYS A 84 -34.25 10.28 -7.67
N TRP A 85 -34.61 9.90 -6.44
CA TRP A 85 -33.75 10.06 -5.27
C TRP A 85 -32.40 9.39 -5.48
N ILE A 86 -32.34 8.13 -5.95
CA ILE A 86 -31.09 7.41 -6.24
C ILE A 86 -30.23 8.18 -7.25
N SER A 87 -30.86 8.68 -8.35
CA SER A 87 -30.12 9.46 -9.35
C SER A 87 -29.64 10.80 -8.80
N THR A 88 -30.40 11.45 -7.93
CA THR A 88 -30.02 12.72 -7.29
C THR A 88 -28.85 12.53 -6.31
N VAL A 89 -28.84 11.44 -5.53
CA VAL A 89 -27.71 11.06 -4.68
C VAL A 89 -26.45 10.88 -5.53
N LYS A 90 -26.56 10.20 -6.68
CA LYS A 90 -25.44 10.08 -7.62
C LYS A 90 -24.94 11.44 -8.11
N GLU A 91 -25.84 12.32 -8.55
CA GLU A 91 -25.51 13.66 -9.02
C GLU A 91 -24.83 14.49 -7.91
N SER A 92 -25.32 14.37 -6.67
CA SER A 92 -24.72 15.04 -5.52
C SER A 92 -23.25 14.60 -5.29
N VAL A 93 -22.98 13.30 -5.38
CA VAL A 93 -21.62 12.76 -5.30
C VAL A 93 -20.75 13.21 -6.48
N ASP A 94 -21.29 13.15 -7.71
CA ASP A 94 -20.57 13.55 -8.92
C ASP A 94 -20.18 15.05 -8.86
N ASP A 95 -21.07 15.92 -8.39
CA ASP A 95 -20.80 17.35 -8.24
C ASP A 95 -19.79 17.61 -7.12
N ARG A 96 -19.88 16.87 -6.03
CA ARG A 96 -18.92 16.95 -4.92
C ARG A 96 -17.50 16.61 -5.36
N LEU A 97 -17.37 15.60 -6.22
CA LEU A 97 -16.08 15.17 -6.77
C LEU A 97 -15.50 16.13 -7.82
N LYS A 98 -16.34 16.91 -8.52
CA LYS A 98 -15.88 17.96 -9.43
C LYS A 98 -15.26 19.17 -8.70
N GLU A 99 -15.64 19.40 -7.44
CA GLU A 99 -15.11 20.47 -6.59
C GLU A 99 -13.73 20.14 -6.00
N LEU A 100 -13.17 18.96 -6.28
CA LEU A 100 -11.80 18.61 -5.87
C LEU A 100 -10.81 19.66 -6.39
N PRO A 101 -9.95 20.22 -5.53
CA PRO A 101 -8.91 21.11 -5.98
C PRO A 101 -8.03 20.35 -6.99
N LYS A 102 -7.95 20.89 -8.20
CA LYS A 102 -6.93 20.51 -9.16
C LYS A 102 -5.65 21.19 -8.69
N ASP A 103 -4.92 20.53 -7.78
CA ASP A 103 -3.71 21.11 -7.23
C ASP A 103 -2.65 21.24 -8.31
N GLU A 104 -2.37 22.50 -8.67
CA GLU A 104 -1.24 22.91 -9.52
C GLU A 104 0.08 22.99 -8.73
N THR A 105 0.13 22.51 -7.48
CA THR A 105 1.31 22.64 -6.64
C THR A 105 2.34 21.55 -6.95
N ASN A 106 3.51 21.99 -7.39
CA ASN A 106 4.75 21.26 -7.67
C ASN A 106 5.34 20.57 -6.41
N ASN A 107 4.59 19.75 -5.71
CA ASN A 107 5.11 18.94 -4.62
C ASN A 107 5.46 17.54 -5.13
N SER A 108 6.53 16.98 -4.61
CA SER A 108 7.21 15.73 -4.97
C SER A 108 6.37 14.42 -4.90
N SER A 109 5.08 14.51 -4.62
CA SER A 109 4.14 13.40 -4.71
C SER A 109 3.61 13.26 -6.13
N SER A 110 3.47 12.04 -6.63
CA SER A 110 2.88 11.81 -7.95
C SER A 110 1.45 12.34 -8.00
N SER A 111 1.04 12.84 -9.17
CA SER A 111 -0.33 13.31 -9.41
C SER A 111 -1.38 12.23 -9.05
N LEU A 112 -1.03 10.95 -9.22
CA LEU A 112 -1.84 9.81 -8.87
C LEU A 112 -2.07 9.71 -7.35
N SER A 113 -1.00 9.75 -6.57
CA SER A 113 -1.06 9.64 -5.11
C SER A 113 -1.91 10.76 -4.50
N GLN A 114 -1.79 11.97 -5.01
CA GLN A 114 -2.55 13.14 -4.56
C GLN A 114 -4.04 13.01 -4.89
N SER A 115 -4.36 12.56 -6.09
CA SER A 115 -5.74 12.35 -6.54
C SER A 115 -6.47 11.33 -5.68
N PHE A 116 -5.88 10.16 -5.42
CA PHE A 116 -6.47 9.13 -4.55
C PHE A 116 -6.62 9.60 -3.11
N THR A 117 -5.63 10.30 -2.58
CA THR A 117 -5.67 10.83 -1.21
C THR A 117 -6.81 11.85 -1.06
N ASN A 118 -7.01 12.72 -2.03
CA ASN A 118 -8.09 13.69 -2.02
C ASN A 118 -9.46 13.03 -2.13
N LEU A 119 -9.61 12.06 -3.04
CA LEU A 119 -10.82 11.25 -3.14
C LEU A 119 -11.15 10.54 -1.83
N GLY A 120 -10.15 9.90 -1.19
CA GLY A 120 -10.34 9.19 0.08
C GLY A 120 -10.74 10.11 1.23
N LYS A 121 -10.15 11.30 1.32
CA LYS A 121 -10.50 12.30 2.33
C LYS A 121 -11.96 12.77 2.19
N ILE A 122 -12.41 13.03 0.96
CA ILE A 122 -13.79 13.45 0.69
C ILE A 122 -14.75 12.31 1.01
N PHE A 123 -14.49 11.11 0.51
CA PHE A 123 -15.29 9.94 0.81
C PHE A 123 -15.53 9.77 2.31
N LYS A 124 -14.44 9.77 3.08
CA LYS A 124 -14.50 9.61 4.53
C LYS A 124 -15.27 10.73 5.21
N LYS A 125 -14.96 11.99 4.87
CA LYS A 125 -15.62 13.18 5.44
C LYS A 125 -17.11 13.17 5.16
N ASP A 126 -17.50 12.95 3.90
CA ASP A 126 -18.88 13.04 3.47
C ASP A 126 -19.70 11.85 4.01
N LEU A 127 -19.17 10.63 4.03
CA LEU A 127 -19.86 9.49 4.65
C LEU A 127 -20.00 9.63 6.17
N THR A 128 -19.00 10.18 6.84
CA THR A 128 -19.11 10.48 8.28
C THR A 128 -20.23 11.52 8.53
N HIS A 129 -20.34 12.53 7.68
CA HIS A 129 -21.45 13.50 7.75
C HIS A 129 -22.80 12.84 7.50
N ILE A 130 -22.90 11.96 6.50
CA ILE A 130 -24.13 11.22 6.19
C ILE A 130 -24.57 10.34 7.36
N VAL A 131 -23.64 9.60 7.97
CA VAL A 131 -23.91 8.73 9.12
C VAL A 131 -24.40 9.53 10.32
N ASN A 132 -23.74 10.66 10.63
CA ASN A 132 -24.01 11.42 11.84
C ASN A 132 -25.21 12.37 11.72
N HIS A 133 -25.48 12.90 10.53
CA HIS A 133 -26.47 13.98 10.33
C HIS A 133 -27.60 13.59 9.39
N LEU A 134 -27.33 12.94 8.24
CA LEU A 134 -28.39 12.72 7.26
C LEU A 134 -29.19 11.45 7.49
N LYS A 135 -28.57 10.37 7.98
CA LYS A 135 -29.21 9.06 8.14
C LYS A 135 -30.51 9.12 8.95
N GLN A 136 -30.55 9.93 10.00
CA GLN A 136 -31.69 10.05 10.90
C GLN A 136 -32.98 10.56 10.23
N HIS A 137 -32.85 11.29 9.11
CA HIS A 137 -33.98 11.85 8.35
C HIS A 137 -34.61 10.89 7.34
N TYR A 138 -33.98 9.73 7.13
CA TYR A 138 -34.41 8.73 6.17
C TYR A 138 -34.93 7.46 6.86
N PRO A 139 -36.04 6.86 6.38
CA PRO A 139 -36.41 5.51 6.78
C PRO A 139 -35.34 4.48 6.32
N ASP A 140 -35.29 3.35 7.02
CA ASP A 140 -34.29 2.29 6.77
C ASP A 140 -34.33 1.75 5.35
N ASP A 141 -35.49 1.78 4.69
CA ASP A 141 -35.70 1.27 3.31
C ASP A 141 -35.06 2.14 2.22
N PHE A 142 -34.53 3.32 2.55
CA PHE A 142 -33.70 4.13 1.66
C PHE A 142 -32.25 3.66 1.63
N ASP A 143 -31.79 2.98 2.68
CA ASP A 143 -30.42 2.47 2.79
C ASP A 143 -29.38 3.56 2.43
N VAL A 144 -29.56 4.76 3.00
CA VAL A 144 -28.90 6.00 2.58
C VAL A 144 -27.38 5.89 2.63
N CYS A 145 -26.81 5.31 3.72
CA CYS A 145 -25.36 5.17 3.87
C CYS A 145 -24.76 4.29 2.77
N ASN A 146 -25.38 3.15 2.47
CA ASN A 146 -24.92 2.25 1.40
C ASN A 146 -25.13 2.86 0.01
N SER A 147 -26.19 3.62 -0.19
CA SER A 147 -26.44 4.30 -1.47
C SER A 147 -25.34 5.31 -1.79
N TYR A 148 -24.98 6.17 -0.85
CA TYR A 148 -23.86 7.11 -1.02
C TYR A 148 -22.51 6.38 -1.15
N ALA A 149 -22.25 5.38 -0.29
CA ALA A 149 -21.01 4.60 -0.35
C ALA A 149 -20.80 3.92 -1.71
N GLN A 150 -21.88 3.37 -2.30
CA GLN A 150 -21.84 2.78 -3.63
C GLN A 150 -21.49 3.79 -4.73
N HIS A 151 -22.04 5.00 -4.69
CA HIS A 151 -21.73 6.02 -5.69
C HIS A 151 -20.29 6.54 -5.57
N TYR A 152 -19.78 6.75 -4.35
CA TYR A 152 -18.37 7.05 -4.15
C TYR A 152 -17.47 5.91 -4.60
N HIS A 153 -17.84 4.66 -4.29
CA HIS A 153 -17.10 3.49 -4.76
C HIS A 153 -17.05 3.39 -6.29
N GLN A 154 -18.17 3.68 -6.98
CA GLN A 154 -18.20 3.75 -8.44
C GLN A 154 -17.24 4.80 -9.00
N ALA A 155 -17.10 5.95 -8.34
CA ALA A 155 -16.13 6.97 -8.71
C ALA A 155 -14.68 6.48 -8.54
N PHE A 156 -14.37 5.76 -7.46
CA PHE A 156 -13.06 5.11 -7.30
C PHE A 156 -12.79 4.08 -8.39
N LEU A 157 -13.78 3.25 -8.72
CA LEU A 157 -13.65 2.25 -9.80
C LEU A 157 -13.35 2.93 -11.14
N ALA A 158 -14.07 3.98 -11.48
CA ALA A 158 -13.88 4.74 -12.73
C ALA A 158 -12.47 5.35 -12.77
N HIS A 159 -12.06 6.02 -11.68
CA HIS A 159 -10.73 6.63 -11.57
C HIS A 159 -9.61 5.59 -11.68
N THR A 160 -9.72 4.47 -10.96
CA THR A 160 -8.75 3.37 -11.00
C THR A 160 -8.68 2.73 -12.39
N SER A 161 -9.84 2.55 -13.06
CA SER A 161 -9.89 2.01 -14.43
C SER A 161 -9.12 2.90 -15.40
N THR A 162 -9.37 4.22 -15.38
CA THR A 162 -8.69 5.19 -16.26
C THR A 162 -7.18 5.18 -16.04
N ILE A 163 -6.72 5.15 -14.78
CA ILE A 163 -5.28 5.15 -14.47
C ILE A 163 -4.61 3.86 -14.97
N THR A 164 -5.27 2.73 -14.83
CA THR A 164 -4.73 1.42 -15.25
C THR A 164 -4.79 1.15 -16.75
N GLU A 165 -5.24 2.11 -17.55
CA GLU A 165 -5.08 2.11 -19.02
C GLU A 165 -3.67 2.55 -19.44
N PHE A 166 -2.95 3.22 -18.56
CA PHE A 166 -1.58 3.68 -18.79
C PHE A 166 -0.57 2.77 -18.09
N GLU A 167 0.65 2.74 -18.61
CA GLU A 167 1.76 2.07 -17.94
C GLU A 167 2.19 2.88 -16.70
N LEU A 168 2.18 2.24 -15.54
CA LEU A 168 2.54 2.87 -14.27
C LEU A 168 4.03 2.65 -13.96
N GLY A 169 4.70 3.69 -13.52
CA GLY A 169 6.04 3.57 -12.94
C GLY A 169 6.03 2.85 -11.57
N ASP A 170 7.21 2.45 -11.09
CA ASP A 170 7.35 1.67 -9.86
C ASP A 170 6.72 2.33 -8.64
N LYS A 171 6.88 3.66 -8.49
CA LYS A 171 6.30 4.42 -7.38
C LYS A 171 4.77 4.43 -7.40
N ASP A 172 4.19 4.61 -8.59
CA ASP A 172 2.74 4.64 -8.76
C ASP A 172 2.14 3.25 -8.62
N THR A 173 2.84 2.21 -9.09
CA THR A 173 2.47 0.81 -8.88
C THR A 173 2.46 0.45 -7.40
N PHE A 174 3.50 0.81 -6.66
CA PHE A 174 3.57 0.64 -5.21
C PHE A 174 2.40 1.34 -4.50
N PHE A 175 2.18 2.62 -4.82
CA PHE A 175 1.10 3.40 -4.23
C PHE A 175 -0.28 2.80 -4.52
N LEU A 176 -0.53 2.39 -5.78
CA LEU A 176 -1.80 1.77 -6.17
C LEU A 176 -2.04 0.46 -5.42
N LEU A 177 -1.01 -0.37 -5.26
CA LEU A 177 -1.10 -1.62 -4.49
C LEU A 177 -1.37 -1.36 -3.00
N CYS A 178 -0.69 -0.39 -2.37
CA CYS A 178 -0.99 0.03 -1.00
C CYS A 178 -2.42 0.51 -0.86
N TRP A 179 -2.92 1.28 -1.83
CA TRP A 179 -4.28 1.77 -1.82
C TRP A 179 -5.30 0.63 -1.88
N VAL A 180 -5.14 -0.27 -2.85
CA VAL A 180 -6.09 -1.37 -3.09
C VAL A 180 -6.10 -2.41 -1.97
N HIS A 181 -4.93 -2.73 -1.41
CA HIS A 181 -4.81 -3.79 -0.40
C HIS A 181 -4.97 -3.33 1.04
N ASN A 182 -4.59 -2.09 1.33
CA ASN A 182 -4.51 -1.60 2.70
C ASN A 182 -5.37 -0.36 2.94
N ILE A 183 -5.09 0.76 2.27
CA ILE A 183 -5.67 2.07 2.62
C ILE A 183 -7.20 2.05 2.41
N TYR A 184 -7.66 1.67 1.23
CA TYR A 184 -9.09 1.67 0.92
C TYR A 184 -9.91 0.72 1.81
N PRO A 185 -9.54 -0.58 1.94
CA PRO A 185 -10.32 -1.50 2.77
C PRO A 185 -10.19 -1.26 4.28
N ASN A 186 -9.03 -0.82 4.79
CA ASN A 186 -8.80 -0.75 6.22
C ASN A 186 -8.93 0.67 6.79
N ASP A 187 -8.35 1.69 6.12
CA ASP A 187 -8.34 3.06 6.66
C ASP A 187 -9.58 3.86 6.26
N ILE A 188 -10.25 3.46 5.16
CA ILE A 188 -11.44 4.14 4.66
C ILE A 188 -12.69 3.36 4.99
N LEU A 189 -12.86 2.13 4.53
CA LEU A 189 -14.11 1.38 4.71
C LEU A 189 -14.30 0.93 6.17
N LYS A 190 -13.24 0.53 6.87
CA LYS A 190 -13.28 0.11 8.28
C LYS A 190 -13.02 1.25 9.27
N ASP A 191 -13.17 2.50 8.83
CA ASP A 191 -13.08 3.61 9.77
C ASP A 191 -14.10 3.45 10.90
N PRO A 192 -13.72 3.66 12.17
CA PRO A 192 -14.63 3.50 13.31
C PRO A 192 -15.90 4.35 13.21
N SER A 193 -15.87 5.51 12.54
CA SER A 193 -17.04 6.37 12.32
C SER A 193 -18.03 5.78 11.29
N LEU A 194 -17.60 4.83 10.45
CA LEU A 194 -18.39 4.19 9.41
C LEU A 194 -18.78 2.76 9.77
N ALA A 195 -18.15 2.19 10.80
CA ALA A 195 -18.31 0.80 11.18
C ALA A 195 -19.78 0.47 11.52
N GLY A 196 -20.32 -0.58 10.89
CA GLY A 196 -21.72 -1.01 11.07
C GLY A 196 -22.76 -0.17 10.33
N HIS A 197 -22.35 0.88 9.60
CA HIS A 197 -23.25 1.71 8.80
C HIS A 197 -23.15 1.43 7.29
N ILE A 198 -22.06 0.82 6.85
CA ILE A 198 -21.77 0.48 5.45
C ILE A 198 -21.59 -1.03 5.34
N ASP A 199 -22.23 -1.64 4.36
CA ASP A 199 -22.07 -3.05 4.01
C ASP A 199 -20.91 -3.20 3.02
N GLU A 200 -19.71 -3.46 3.53
CA GLU A 200 -18.49 -3.65 2.73
C GLU A 200 -18.64 -4.77 1.69
N ALA A 201 -19.46 -5.79 1.95
CA ALA A 201 -19.66 -6.91 1.03
C ALA A 201 -20.32 -6.50 -0.29
N ARG A 202 -21.05 -5.37 -0.29
CA ARG A 202 -21.66 -4.80 -1.52
C ARG A 202 -20.65 -4.03 -2.36
N LEU A 203 -19.53 -3.62 -1.78
CA LEU A 203 -18.48 -2.88 -2.47
C LEU A 203 -17.46 -3.87 -3.06
N LYS A 204 -17.35 -3.85 -4.37
CA LYS A 204 -16.42 -4.75 -5.10
C LYS A 204 -14.97 -4.31 -4.90
N CYS A 205 -14.03 -5.19 -5.26
CA CYS A 205 -12.61 -4.77 -5.33
C CYS A 205 -12.44 -3.63 -6.34
N LEU A 206 -11.57 -2.66 -6.03
CA LEU A 206 -11.28 -1.50 -6.89
C LEU A 206 -10.63 -1.89 -8.23
N LEU A 207 -10.03 -3.07 -8.32
CA LEU A 207 -9.41 -3.60 -9.53
C LEU A 207 -9.84 -5.06 -9.76
N PRO A 208 -9.91 -5.49 -11.02
CA PRO A 208 -10.05 -6.89 -11.35
C PRO A 208 -8.90 -7.74 -10.77
N ALA A 209 -9.21 -8.92 -10.25
CA ALA A 209 -8.23 -9.79 -9.61
C ALA A 209 -7.02 -10.12 -10.50
N GLN A 210 -7.20 -10.18 -11.83
CA GLN A 210 -6.10 -10.40 -12.77
C GLN A 210 -5.15 -9.20 -12.80
N LYS A 211 -5.68 -7.98 -12.92
CA LYS A 211 -4.85 -6.76 -12.90
C LYS A 211 -4.06 -6.62 -11.59
N ILE A 212 -4.67 -6.94 -10.45
CA ILE A 212 -3.96 -6.95 -9.15
C ILE A 212 -2.78 -7.91 -9.20
N ARG A 213 -2.96 -9.15 -9.69
CA ARG A 213 -1.87 -10.14 -9.81
C ARG A 213 -0.76 -9.66 -10.74
N ASP A 214 -1.10 -8.99 -11.84
CA ASP A 214 -0.14 -8.48 -12.80
C ASP A 214 0.71 -7.36 -12.15
N TYR A 215 0.07 -6.40 -11.48
CA TYR A 215 0.78 -5.34 -10.74
C TYR A 215 1.62 -5.88 -9.58
N GLU A 216 1.12 -6.86 -8.81
CA GLU A 216 1.90 -7.53 -7.77
C GLU A 216 3.14 -8.22 -8.33
N SER A 217 3.01 -8.89 -9.48
CA SER A 217 4.12 -9.60 -10.10
C SER A 217 5.17 -8.64 -10.64
N ASN A 218 4.74 -7.54 -11.26
CA ASN A 218 5.64 -6.49 -11.73
C ASN A 218 6.37 -5.83 -10.55
N TYR A 219 5.66 -5.50 -9.47
CA TYR A 219 6.24 -4.94 -8.25
C TYR A 219 7.29 -5.87 -7.65
N VAL A 220 6.97 -7.16 -7.48
CA VAL A 220 7.92 -8.15 -6.93
C VAL A 220 9.17 -8.23 -7.80
N SER A 221 9.02 -8.28 -9.13
CA SER A 221 10.17 -8.37 -10.05
C SER A 221 11.04 -7.11 -10.00
N SER A 222 10.43 -5.94 -9.99
CA SER A 222 11.13 -4.65 -9.91
C SER A 222 11.85 -4.50 -8.56
N GLU A 223 11.21 -4.86 -7.45
CA GLU A 223 11.79 -4.77 -6.10
C GLU A 223 12.99 -5.70 -5.92
N VAL A 224 12.91 -6.94 -6.43
CA VAL A 224 14.04 -7.89 -6.42
C VAL A 224 15.22 -7.34 -7.20
N LEU A 225 14.99 -6.81 -8.40
CA LEU A 225 16.05 -6.21 -9.23
C LEU A 225 16.68 -5.00 -8.56
N THR A 226 15.88 -4.18 -7.92
CA THR A 226 16.33 -2.98 -7.20
C THR A 226 17.23 -3.36 -6.02
N VAL A 227 16.78 -4.26 -5.15
CA VAL A 227 17.57 -4.72 -4.00
C VAL A 227 18.85 -5.40 -4.48
N LYS A 228 18.78 -6.31 -5.47
CA LYS A 228 19.93 -6.95 -6.09
C LYS A 228 20.97 -5.93 -6.60
N SER A 229 20.52 -4.89 -7.28
CA SER A 229 21.40 -3.83 -7.79
C SER A 229 22.11 -3.11 -6.68
N TRP A 230 21.39 -2.72 -5.62
CA TRP A 230 21.95 -1.99 -4.49
C TRP A 230 22.96 -2.83 -3.69
N ILE A 231 22.62 -4.08 -3.31
CA ILE A 231 23.52 -4.94 -2.55
C ILE A 231 24.81 -5.26 -3.32
N ASN A 232 24.70 -5.46 -4.65
CA ASN A 232 25.87 -5.69 -5.48
C ASN A 232 26.74 -4.43 -5.62
N LYS A 233 26.13 -3.25 -5.71
CA LYS A 233 26.85 -1.99 -5.75
C LYS A 233 27.62 -1.72 -4.42
N SER A 234 27.02 -2.02 -3.26
CA SER A 234 27.70 -1.94 -1.97
C SER A 234 28.93 -2.85 -1.93
N LEU A 235 28.82 -4.07 -2.45
CA LEU A 235 29.96 -5.00 -2.54
C LEU A 235 31.04 -4.51 -3.50
N ASP A 236 30.66 -3.91 -4.65
CA ASP A 236 31.65 -3.36 -5.59
C ASP A 236 32.45 -2.20 -4.97
N LEU A 237 31.78 -1.34 -4.17
CA LEU A 237 32.44 -0.26 -3.46
C LEU A 237 33.41 -0.80 -2.39
N GLU A 238 32.98 -1.81 -1.65
CA GLU A 238 33.82 -2.47 -0.63
C GLU A 238 35.06 -3.12 -1.29
N ALA A 239 34.87 -3.88 -2.37
CA ALA A 239 35.96 -4.51 -3.10
C ALA A 239 36.95 -3.50 -3.70
N GLN A 240 36.47 -2.33 -4.13
CA GLN A 240 37.34 -1.22 -4.56
C GLN A 240 38.16 -0.69 -3.39
N PHE A 241 37.56 -0.55 -2.20
CA PHE A 241 38.25 -0.10 -1.01
C PHE A 241 39.41 -1.04 -0.62
N TRP A 242 39.23 -2.36 -0.71
CA TRP A 242 40.33 -3.32 -0.42
C TRP A 242 41.57 -3.08 -1.28
N ASN A 243 41.41 -2.60 -2.51
CA ASN A 243 42.51 -2.37 -3.45
C ASN A 243 43.14 -0.99 -3.36
N VAL A 244 42.60 -0.06 -2.55
CA VAL A 244 43.12 1.30 -2.38
C VAL A 244 44.44 1.31 -1.56
N GLY A 245 44.68 0.26 -0.76
CA GLY A 245 45.88 0.16 0.11
C GLY A 245 45.82 1.10 1.30
N LYS A 246 44.63 1.39 1.82
CA LYS A 246 44.40 2.12 3.05
C LYS A 246 44.02 1.18 4.19
N GLU A 247 44.36 1.58 5.42
CA GLU A 247 43.86 0.86 6.59
C GLU A 247 42.35 1.00 6.73
N PRO A 248 41.61 -0.10 7.00
CA PRO A 248 40.20 -0.04 7.31
C PRO A 248 39.90 0.79 8.56
N GLU A 249 38.70 1.34 8.63
CA GLU A 249 38.25 2.09 9.80
C GLU A 249 38.10 1.18 11.03
N LYS A 250 38.22 1.78 12.23
CA LYS A 250 37.98 1.10 13.49
C LYS A 250 36.83 1.72 14.24
N LEU A 251 35.98 0.87 14.75
CA LEU A 251 34.90 1.22 15.68
C LEU A 251 35.17 0.49 16.99
N ASP A 252 35.28 1.22 18.10
CA ASP A 252 35.63 0.68 19.43
C ASP A 252 36.87 -0.26 19.40
N GLU A 253 37.94 0.18 18.69
CA GLU A 253 39.19 -0.55 18.46
C GLU A 253 39.13 -1.76 17.52
N ALA A 254 37.95 -2.22 17.13
CA ALA A 254 37.77 -3.32 16.16
C ALA A 254 37.70 -2.79 14.72
N TYR A 255 38.35 -3.49 13.79
CA TYR A 255 38.22 -3.18 12.36
C TYR A 255 36.80 -3.39 11.87
N HIS A 256 36.24 -2.40 11.17
CA HIS A 256 34.85 -2.31 10.81
C HIS A 256 34.62 -1.99 9.31
N THR A 257 33.51 -2.48 8.75
CA THR A 257 32.98 -2.07 7.46
C THR A 257 31.47 -1.88 7.54
N GLU A 258 30.95 -0.95 6.77
CA GLU A 258 29.51 -0.68 6.65
C GLU A 258 28.80 -1.67 5.71
N LEU A 259 29.52 -2.57 5.02
CA LEU A 259 28.97 -3.45 4.00
C LEU A 259 27.74 -4.24 4.49
N HIS A 260 27.82 -4.86 5.67
CA HIS A 260 26.70 -5.65 6.20
C HIS A 260 25.51 -4.76 6.55
N ILE A 261 25.75 -3.54 7.05
CA ILE A 261 24.68 -2.58 7.37
C ILE A 261 23.93 -2.19 6.10
N ASP A 262 24.64 -1.78 5.06
CA ASP A 262 24.07 -1.36 3.78
C ASP A 262 23.25 -2.49 3.13
N VAL A 263 23.81 -3.69 3.07
CA VAL A 263 23.14 -4.85 2.47
C VAL A 263 21.88 -5.22 3.23
N LEU A 264 21.95 -5.30 4.56
CA LEU A 264 20.82 -5.69 5.39
C LEU A 264 19.74 -4.60 5.47
N GLN A 265 20.11 -3.32 5.41
CA GLN A 265 19.15 -2.22 5.29
C GLN A 265 18.37 -2.29 3.98
N ASN A 266 19.02 -2.59 2.86
CA ASN A 266 18.38 -2.77 1.56
C ASN A 266 17.41 -3.95 1.58
N PHE A 267 17.82 -5.10 2.13
CA PHE A 267 16.94 -6.27 2.31
C PHE A 267 15.72 -5.93 3.17
N ASN A 268 15.93 -5.39 4.37
CA ASN A 268 14.87 -5.02 5.30
C ASN A 268 13.95 -3.93 4.72
N GLY A 269 14.51 -2.99 3.96
CA GLY A 269 13.76 -1.96 3.26
C GLY A 269 12.77 -2.55 2.26
N GLY A 270 13.20 -3.53 1.44
CA GLY A 270 12.33 -4.25 0.51
C GLY A 270 11.22 -5.01 1.21
N VAL A 271 11.55 -5.75 2.28
CA VAL A 271 10.56 -6.47 3.09
C VAL A 271 9.53 -5.52 3.71
N ARG A 272 9.97 -4.38 4.25
CA ARG A 272 9.08 -3.38 4.86
C ARG A 272 8.13 -2.77 3.83
N ARG A 273 8.63 -2.38 2.65
CA ARG A 273 7.76 -1.84 1.57
C ARG A 273 6.69 -2.85 1.13
N ALA A 274 7.04 -4.13 1.03
CA ALA A 274 6.06 -5.16 0.72
C ALA A 274 5.00 -5.32 1.82
N MET A 275 5.39 -5.18 3.10
CA MET A 275 4.47 -5.24 4.25
C MET A 275 3.48 -4.08 4.26
N GLU A 276 3.88 -2.89 3.81
CA GLU A 276 2.98 -1.75 3.64
C GLU A 276 1.86 -2.04 2.63
N ILE A 277 2.12 -2.90 1.64
CA ILE A 277 1.11 -3.35 0.69
C ILE A 277 0.23 -4.45 1.31
N SER A 278 0.83 -5.60 1.65
CA SER A 278 0.15 -6.71 2.30
C SER A 278 1.13 -7.78 2.81
N GLU A 279 0.73 -8.48 3.89
CA GLU A 279 1.46 -9.64 4.41
C GLU A 279 1.64 -10.74 3.35
N ARG A 280 0.62 -10.98 2.51
CA ARG A 280 0.68 -11.97 1.43
C ARG A 280 1.80 -11.65 0.42
N LEU A 281 1.98 -10.39 0.08
CA LEU A 281 3.02 -9.94 -0.83
C LEU A 281 4.41 -10.05 -0.19
N THR A 282 4.51 -9.72 1.09
CA THR A 282 5.74 -9.90 1.87
C THR A 282 6.18 -11.36 1.88
N ASN A 283 5.25 -12.29 2.10
CA ASN A 283 5.53 -13.73 2.10
C ASN A 283 5.96 -14.26 0.72
N ARG A 284 5.58 -13.59 -0.38
CA ARG A 284 6.10 -13.87 -1.74
C ARG A 284 7.48 -13.27 -1.98
N LEU A 285 7.72 -12.03 -1.55
CA LEU A 285 8.95 -11.29 -1.84
C LEU A 285 10.12 -11.75 -0.98
N LYS A 286 9.91 -11.98 0.32
CA LYS A 286 10.98 -12.27 1.28
C LYS A 286 11.87 -13.48 0.89
N PRO A 287 11.35 -14.62 0.40
CA PRO A 287 12.19 -15.72 -0.07
C PRO A 287 13.01 -15.37 -1.32
N LEU A 288 12.48 -14.53 -2.20
CA LEU A 288 13.20 -14.08 -3.40
C LEU A 288 14.38 -13.17 -3.04
N LEU A 289 14.16 -12.24 -2.11
CA LEU A 289 15.23 -11.39 -1.59
C LEU A 289 16.28 -12.23 -0.82
N ALA A 290 15.86 -13.26 -0.07
CA ALA A 290 16.78 -14.18 0.59
C ALA A 290 17.63 -14.96 -0.42
N ALA A 291 17.07 -15.34 -1.56
CA ALA A 291 17.84 -15.96 -2.65
C ALA A 291 18.90 -15.01 -3.20
N GLU A 292 18.57 -13.72 -3.38
CA GLU A 292 19.56 -12.72 -3.84
C GLU A 292 20.66 -12.47 -2.80
N LEU A 293 20.36 -12.54 -1.49
CA LEU A 293 21.42 -12.51 -0.45
C LEU A 293 22.36 -13.73 -0.53
N VAL A 294 21.86 -14.92 -0.89
CA VAL A 294 22.71 -16.09 -1.10
C VAL A 294 23.62 -15.89 -2.33
N GLU A 295 23.08 -15.35 -3.42
CA GLU A 295 23.91 -15.02 -4.61
C GLU A 295 24.92 -13.91 -4.32
N PHE A 296 24.54 -12.92 -3.53
CA PHE A 296 25.46 -11.89 -3.01
C PHE A 296 26.62 -12.55 -2.23
N ALA A 297 26.34 -13.46 -1.29
CA ALA A 297 27.38 -14.12 -0.49
C ALA A 297 28.35 -14.96 -1.35
N LYS A 298 27.86 -15.63 -2.40
CA LYS A 298 28.70 -16.34 -3.37
C LYS A 298 29.65 -15.38 -4.09
N ARG A 299 29.12 -14.25 -4.56
CA ARG A 299 29.90 -13.23 -5.23
C ARG A 299 30.93 -12.59 -4.29
N TYR A 300 30.52 -12.32 -3.03
CA TYR A 300 31.37 -11.80 -1.98
C TYR A 300 32.56 -12.73 -1.74
N LYS A 301 32.31 -14.02 -1.55
CA LYS A 301 33.37 -15.04 -1.40
C LYS A 301 34.32 -15.04 -2.61
N SER A 302 33.82 -15.05 -3.82
CA SER A 302 34.64 -15.07 -5.05
C SER A 302 35.54 -13.84 -5.16
N LEU A 303 35.02 -12.64 -4.87
CA LEU A 303 35.81 -11.40 -4.88
C LEU A 303 36.88 -11.39 -3.79
N PHE A 304 36.57 -11.94 -2.61
CA PHE A 304 37.51 -12.02 -1.52
C PHE A 304 38.63 -13.04 -1.82
N GLU A 305 38.31 -14.20 -2.40
CA GLU A 305 39.30 -15.19 -2.89
C GLU A 305 40.26 -14.54 -3.91
N GLU A 306 39.71 -13.83 -4.89
CA GLU A 306 40.50 -13.12 -5.90
C GLU A 306 41.40 -12.05 -5.29
N TYR A 307 40.88 -11.30 -4.29
CA TYR A 307 41.66 -10.32 -3.56
C TYR A 307 42.85 -10.93 -2.81
N LEU A 308 42.64 -12.03 -2.09
CA LEU A 308 43.67 -12.73 -1.34
C LEU A 308 44.76 -13.30 -2.24
N GLU A 309 44.40 -13.81 -3.42
CA GLU A 309 45.39 -14.33 -4.36
C GLU A 309 46.28 -13.23 -4.94
N LYS A 310 45.71 -12.07 -5.26
CA LYS A 310 46.44 -10.95 -5.89
C LYS A 310 47.27 -10.10 -4.93
N ASN A 311 46.91 -10.05 -3.67
CA ASN A 311 47.41 -9.05 -2.72
C ASN A 311 48.23 -9.63 -1.54
N LYS A 312 48.90 -10.77 -1.73
CA LYS A 312 49.64 -11.49 -0.67
C LYS A 312 50.64 -10.66 0.10
N ASN A 313 51.18 -9.58 -0.49
CA ASN A 313 52.23 -8.72 0.11
C ASN A 313 51.72 -7.32 0.40
N GLN A 314 50.41 -7.07 0.44
CA GLN A 314 49.88 -5.75 0.69
C GLN A 314 49.99 -5.35 2.15
N GLN A 315 50.32 -4.07 2.43
CA GLN A 315 50.57 -3.55 3.76
C GLN A 315 49.41 -3.76 4.74
N TYR A 316 48.16 -3.63 4.28
CA TYR A 316 46.96 -3.74 5.13
C TYR A 316 46.17 -5.05 4.87
N LEU A 317 46.81 -6.10 4.39
CA LEU A 317 46.19 -7.37 4.15
C LEU A 317 45.47 -7.93 5.38
N TRP A 318 46.14 -7.95 6.54
CA TRP A 318 45.55 -8.47 7.78
C TRP A 318 44.31 -7.68 8.25
N PRO A 319 44.40 -6.34 8.38
CA PRO A 319 43.23 -5.54 8.70
C PRO A 319 42.03 -5.79 7.78
N ILE A 320 42.23 -5.94 6.45
CA ILE A 320 41.20 -6.21 5.49
C ILE A 320 40.61 -7.60 5.69
N ILE A 321 41.44 -8.63 5.98
CA ILE A 321 40.94 -9.97 6.29
C ILE A 321 40.07 -9.94 7.55
N ILE A 322 40.52 -9.28 8.62
CA ILE A 322 39.77 -9.17 9.88
C ILE A 322 38.43 -8.49 9.67
N VAL A 323 38.39 -7.38 8.93
CA VAL A 323 37.14 -6.67 8.57
C VAL A 323 36.13 -7.62 7.89
N ASN A 324 36.61 -8.41 6.91
CA ASN A 324 35.74 -9.30 6.15
C ASN A 324 35.25 -10.48 7.00
N VAL A 325 36.07 -11.03 7.89
CA VAL A 325 35.66 -12.07 8.85
C VAL A 325 34.60 -11.53 9.81
N ASN A 326 34.79 -10.34 10.38
CA ASN A 326 33.82 -9.68 11.25
C ASN A 326 32.51 -9.39 10.50
N CYS A 327 32.59 -8.97 9.25
CA CYS A 327 31.43 -8.74 8.40
C CYS A 327 30.62 -10.03 8.17
N CYS A 328 31.29 -11.16 7.95
CA CYS A 328 30.63 -12.47 7.81
C CYS A 328 29.86 -12.87 9.08
N TRP A 329 30.45 -12.64 10.24
CA TRP A 329 29.81 -12.91 11.52
C TRP A 329 28.51 -12.09 11.67
N ASN A 330 28.51 -10.81 11.33
CA ASN A 330 27.33 -9.95 11.37
C ASN A 330 26.22 -10.45 10.41
N PHE A 331 26.56 -10.89 9.20
CA PHE A 331 25.60 -11.49 8.28
C PHE A 331 24.99 -12.79 8.84
N ARG A 332 25.82 -13.66 9.44
CA ARG A 332 25.36 -14.93 10.02
C ARG A 332 24.45 -14.71 11.22
N ASP A 333 24.79 -13.75 12.07
CA ASP A 333 23.93 -13.37 13.21
C ASP A 333 22.55 -12.89 12.72
N PHE A 334 22.51 -11.99 11.75
CA PHE A 334 21.26 -11.53 11.14
C PHE A 334 20.44 -12.68 10.56
N VAL A 335 21.04 -13.56 9.76
CA VAL A 335 20.35 -14.69 9.10
C VAL A 335 19.83 -15.65 10.15
N THR A 336 20.57 -15.89 11.22
CA THR A 336 20.17 -16.78 12.32
C THR A 336 18.94 -16.23 13.05
N GLN A 337 18.90 -14.93 13.29
CA GLN A 337 17.79 -14.27 14.00
C GLN A 337 16.55 -14.08 13.14
N ASN A 338 16.70 -13.83 11.84
CA ASN A 338 15.60 -13.36 10.97
C ASN A 338 15.07 -14.40 9.98
N PHE A 339 15.82 -15.50 9.71
CA PHE A 339 15.39 -16.54 8.78
C PHE A 339 14.87 -17.78 9.54
N ASN A 340 13.74 -17.59 10.25
CA ASN A 340 13.13 -18.65 11.07
C ASN A 340 11.95 -19.35 10.38
N ASP A 341 11.45 -18.80 9.26
CA ASP A 341 10.35 -19.37 8.50
C ASP A 341 10.81 -20.60 7.70
N ALA A 342 9.95 -21.63 7.60
CA ALA A 342 10.25 -22.85 6.85
C ALA A 342 10.67 -22.58 5.39
N GLN A 343 10.10 -21.54 4.76
CA GLN A 343 10.44 -21.15 3.39
C GLN A 343 11.86 -20.57 3.26
N LEU A 344 12.43 -20.05 4.35
CA LEU A 344 13.76 -19.44 4.39
C LEU A 344 14.85 -20.40 4.86
N GLN A 345 14.49 -21.54 5.40
CA GLN A 345 15.44 -22.47 6.02
C GLN A 345 16.58 -22.88 5.06
N ARG A 346 16.25 -23.20 3.81
CA ARG A 346 17.26 -23.52 2.80
C ARG A 346 18.20 -22.35 2.50
N HIS A 347 17.67 -21.11 2.46
CA HIS A 347 18.49 -19.92 2.24
C HIS A 347 19.39 -19.64 3.44
N LYS A 348 18.89 -19.85 4.65
CA LYS A 348 19.66 -19.78 5.91
C LYS A 348 20.87 -20.71 5.90
N GLU A 349 20.64 -21.99 5.58
CA GLU A 349 21.68 -23.00 5.51
C GLU A 349 22.74 -22.67 4.44
N ASN A 350 22.29 -22.31 3.24
CA ASN A 350 23.19 -21.94 2.15
C ASN A 350 24.03 -20.69 2.50
N MET A 351 23.40 -19.65 3.04
CA MET A 351 24.07 -18.41 3.42
C MET A 351 25.14 -18.68 4.48
N ASN A 352 24.77 -19.40 5.55
CA ASN A 352 25.70 -19.78 6.62
C ASN A 352 26.87 -20.61 6.12
N SER A 353 26.64 -21.58 5.22
CA SER A 353 27.73 -22.39 4.64
C SER A 353 28.73 -21.53 3.89
N ILE A 354 28.27 -20.63 3.02
CA ILE A 354 29.14 -19.76 2.21
C ILE A 354 29.91 -18.78 3.09
N LEU A 355 29.28 -18.20 4.10
CA LEU A 355 29.94 -17.25 5.01
C LEU A 355 30.96 -17.95 5.90
N LEU A 356 30.68 -19.19 6.37
CA LEU A 356 31.67 -20.00 7.07
C LEU A 356 32.89 -20.33 6.19
N GLU A 357 32.69 -20.69 4.94
CA GLU A 357 33.79 -20.94 4.01
C GLU A 357 34.65 -19.67 3.80
N LEU A 358 34.04 -18.49 3.79
CA LEU A 358 34.75 -17.21 3.66
C LEU A 358 35.53 -16.89 4.96
N GLU A 359 34.94 -17.10 6.13
CA GLU A 359 35.62 -16.98 7.43
C GLU A 359 36.84 -17.93 7.50
N ASP A 360 36.67 -19.21 7.16
CA ASP A 360 37.72 -20.22 7.18
C ASP A 360 38.88 -19.86 6.22
N LEU A 361 38.55 -19.29 5.07
CA LEU A 361 39.53 -18.79 4.13
C LEU A 361 40.37 -17.65 4.76
N GLY A 362 39.71 -16.67 5.40
CA GLY A 362 40.38 -15.58 6.13
C GLY A 362 41.27 -16.09 7.26
N TYR A 363 40.76 -16.97 8.12
CA TYR A 363 41.55 -17.57 9.21
C TYR A 363 42.75 -18.37 8.70
N THR A 364 42.58 -19.11 7.61
CA THR A 364 43.66 -19.90 7.02
C THR A 364 44.82 -18.99 6.62
N VAL A 365 44.56 -17.86 5.95
CA VAL A 365 45.60 -16.92 5.53
C VAL A 365 46.26 -16.24 6.73
N LEU A 366 45.50 -15.81 7.75
CA LEU A 366 46.00 -15.23 8.96
C LEU A 366 46.95 -16.19 9.72
N LEU A 367 46.53 -17.44 9.89
CA LEU A 367 47.34 -18.46 10.60
C LEU A 367 48.57 -18.86 9.82
N GLN A 368 48.53 -19.02 8.51
CA GLN A 368 49.69 -19.32 7.68
C GLN A 368 50.76 -18.25 7.79
N ASN A 369 50.41 -16.98 7.77
CA ASN A 369 51.32 -15.88 7.92
C ASN A 369 51.90 -15.83 9.34
N LEU A 370 51.07 -16.01 10.38
CA LEU A 370 51.53 -16.09 11.78
C LEU A 370 52.58 -17.21 11.97
N PHE A 371 52.34 -18.40 11.42
CA PHE A 371 53.27 -19.51 11.49
C PHE A 371 54.57 -19.28 10.71
N GLN A 372 54.53 -18.52 9.59
CA GLN A 372 55.73 -18.13 8.86
C GLN A 372 56.57 -17.14 9.67
N ASP A 373 55.95 -16.14 10.27
CA ASP A 373 56.64 -15.15 11.13
C ASP A 373 57.26 -15.81 12.35
N LEU A 374 56.56 -16.79 12.97
CA LEU A 374 57.12 -17.56 14.09
C LEU A 374 58.29 -18.48 13.68
N LYS A 375 58.34 -19.00 12.47
CA LYS A 375 59.44 -19.80 11.93
C LYS A 375 60.66 -18.96 11.62
N VAL A 376 60.51 -17.74 11.12
CA VAL A 376 61.57 -16.79 10.81
C VAL A 376 62.28 -16.27 12.11
N THR A 377 61.56 -16.14 13.21
CA THR A 377 62.11 -15.67 14.48
C THR A 377 62.75 -16.78 15.30
N LYS A 378 63.48 -17.74 14.81
CA LYS A 378 64.30 -18.82 15.46
C LYS A 378 64.36 -18.87 17.00
N LYS A 379 63.41 -18.42 17.76
CA LYS A 379 63.34 -18.39 19.22
C LYS A 379 62.19 -19.26 19.76
N LEU A 380 61.88 -20.35 19.12
CA LEU A 380 60.72 -21.19 19.42
C LEU A 380 60.80 -22.07 20.69
N ALA A 381 61.92 -22.08 21.43
CA ALA A 381 62.00 -22.83 22.68
C ALA A 381 61.33 -22.15 23.90
N PHE A 382 60.92 -20.90 23.79
CA PHE A 382 60.35 -20.10 24.92
C PHE A 382 58.86 -19.77 24.79
N TYR A 383 58.16 -20.18 23.73
CA TYR A 383 56.88 -19.57 23.35
C TYR A 383 55.62 -20.42 23.57
N SER A 384 55.68 -21.59 24.20
CA SER A 384 54.45 -22.34 24.49
C SER A 384 53.49 -21.58 25.43
N ILE A 385 54.00 -20.68 26.29
CA ILE A 385 53.22 -19.87 27.23
C ILE A 385 52.67 -18.60 26.55
N HIS A 386 53.33 -18.10 25.46
CA HIS A 386 52.91 -16.89 24.77
C HIS A 386 51.95 -17.16 23.59
N ILE A 387 51.86 -18.36 23.08
CA ILE A 387 50.92 -18.72 22.04
C ILE A 387 49.47 -18.58 22.52
N ASP A 388 49.19 -19.04 23.75
CA ASP A 388 47.85 -18.88 24.36
C ASP A 388 47.51 -17.36 24.55
N SER A 389 48.44 -16.55 24.94
CA SER A 389 48.24 -15.09 25.07
C SER A 389 48.09 -14.36 23.74
N LEU A 390 48.78 -14.82 22.68
CA LEU A 390 48.62 -14.27 21.32
C LEU A 390 47.33 -14.74 20.64
N MET A 391 46.91 -15.97 20.91
CA MET A 391 45.59 -16.48 20.47
C MET A 391 44.46 -15.75 21.20
N ASP A 392 44.61 -15.46 22.50
CA ASP A 392 43.66 -14.64 23.25
C ASP A 392 43.62 -13.19 22.74
N GLN A 393 44.76 -12.59 22.40
CA GLN A 393 44.78 -11.26 21.78
C GLN A 393 44.19 -11.22 20.36
N LEU A 394 44.41 -12.27 19.57
CA LEU A 394 43.74 -12.43 18.29
C LEU A 394 42.23 -12.64 18.44
N LEU A 395 41.79 -13.46 19.40
CA LEU A 395 40.37 -13.68 19.71
C LEU A 395 39.66 -12.43 20.31
N HIS A 396 40.40 -11.60 21.03
CA HIS A 396 39.88 -10.32 21.58
C HIS A 396 39.97 -9.14 20.60
N SER A 397 40.72 -9.26 19.49
CA SER A 397 40.68 -8.28 18.38
C SER A 397 39.65 -8.63 17.30
N PHE A 398 38.91 -9.72 17.50
CA PHE A 398 37.70 -10.10 16.81
C PHE A 398 36.45 -9.69 17.67
#